data_d5b5b8c3ead33317ab05f335e4888695
#
_entry.id   d5b5b8c3ead33317ab05f335e4888695
#
_cell.length_a   1.000
_cell.length_b   1.000
_cell.length_c   1.000
_cell.angle_alpha   90.00
_cell.angle_beta   90.00
_cell.angle_gamma   90.00
#
_symmetry.space_group_name_H-M   'P 1'
#
loop_
_entity.id
_entity.type
_entity.pdbx_description
1 polymer ?
#
loop_
_entity_poly.entity_id
_entity_poly.type
_entity_poly.pdbx_seq_one_letter_code
_entity_poly.pdbx_strand_id
1 'polypeptide(L)'
;LNTMLEALKTPLEELTGGESLIAILSNYATEALVTATCEIDLRFLSRNKSEAIDIAKKIVLASQFAKQDPYRAVVLATGNDWRAIEAGAHAYASRNGSYQGLTTWSIKEVTQTLCGEITLPLPIATKGGSIGLNPTVEVSFDLLKQPTAKELASIIASIGLAQNFAALKALVSTGIQHGHMKLQAKSLALLAGAKDTEIALLVSQLISEKHFSFKRAQEILENIRQKS
;
A
#
# COMPACT_ATOMS: atom_id res chain seq x y z
N LEU A 1 -18.83 3.60 -15.55
CA LEU A 1 -19.28 4.31 -14.35
C LEU A 1 -20.12 5.54 -14.72
N ASN A 2 -19.63 6.42 -15.61
CA ASN A 2 -20.38 7.60 -16.06
C ASN A 2 -21.76 7.22 -16.64
N THR A 3 -21.84 6.16 -17.46
CA THR A 3 -23.10 5.66 -18.03
C THR A 3 -24.06 5.17 -16.95
N MET A 4 -23.55 4.53 -15.89
CA MET A 4 -24.38 4.13 -14.73
C MET A 4 -24.84 5.34 -13.90
N LEU A 5 -23.96 6.32 -13.70
CA LEU A 5 -24.30 7.55 -12.98
C LEU A 5 -25.32 8.37 -13.76
N GLU A 6 -25.21 8.46 -15.08
CA GLU A 6 -26.17 9.11 -15.93
C GLU A 6 -27.53 8.41 -15.95
N ALA A 7 -27.54 7.06 -15.96
CA ALA A 7 -28.78 6.28 -15.89
C ALA A 7 -29.50 6.41 -14.53
N LEU A 8 -28.77 6.68 -13.45
CA LEU A 8 -29.30 6.90 -12.11
C LEU A 8 -29.66 8.38 -11.85
N LYS A 9 -29.27 9.29 -12.73
CA LYS A 9 -29.43 10.73 -12.55
C LYS A 9 -30.90 11.11 -12.37
N THR A 10 -31.75 10.78 -13.33
CA THR A 10 -33.15 11.15 -13.29
C THR A 10 -33.93 10.54 -12.09
N PRO A 11 -33.82 9.23 -11.78
CA PRO A 11 -34.45 8.67 -10.60
C PRO A 11 -33.96 9.28 -9.28
N LEU A 12 -32.70 9.66 -9.17
CA LEU A 12 -32.14 10.29 -7.97
C LEU A 12 -32.56 11.76 -7.84
N GLU A 13 -32.63 12.49 -8.94
CA GLU A 13 -33.15 13.87 -8.95
C GLU A 13 -34.63 13.92 -8.56
N GLU A 14 -35.45 12.96 -9.01
CA GLU A 14 -36.86 12.83 -8.62
C GLU A 14 -37.02 12.50 -7.14
N LEU A 15 -36.14 11.63 -6.58
CA LEU A 15 -36.22 11.22 -5.17
C LEU A 15 -35.71 12.30 -4.20
N THR A 16 -34.83 13.17 -4.61
CA THR A 16 -34.08 14.06 -3.71
C THR A 16 -34.23 15.55 -4.02
N GLY A 17 -35.04 15.91 -5.02
CA GLY A 17 -35.18 17.29 -5.45
C GLY A 17 -33.92 17.88 -6.08
N GLY A 18 -33.03 17.05 -6.59
CA GLY A 18 -31.85 17.47 -7.36
C GLY A 18 -30.55 17.72 -6.58
N GLU A 19 -30.59 17.75 -5.24
CA GLU A 19 -29.42 18.11 -4.43
C GLU A 19 -28.39 16.99 -4.21
N SER A 20 -28.79 15.72 -4.28
CA SER A 20 -27.88 14.62 -3.95
C SER A 20 -26.95 14.16 -5.08
N LEU A 21 -27.20 14.58 -6.30
CA LEU A 21 -26.34 14.21 -7.44
C LEU A 21 -24.96 14.86 -7.40
N ILE A 22 -24.87 16.05 -6.83
CA ILE A 22 -23.62 16.78 -6.64
C ILE A 22 -22.68 16.00 -5.71
N ALA A 23 -23.21 15.33 -4.68
CA ALA A 23 -22.41 14.54 -3.74
C ALA A 23 -21.82 13.26 -4.39
N ILE A 24 -22.53 12.61 -5.31
CA ILE A 24 -22.05 11.41 -6.01
C ILE A 24 -20.93 11.77 -7.02
N LEU A 25 -21.10 12.88 -7.74
CA LEU A 25 -20.09 13.38 -8.67
C LEU A 25 -18.84 13.95 -7.95
N SER A 26 -18.98 14.44 -6.72
CA SER A 26 -17.87 14.98 -5.94
C SER A 26 -16.84 13.94 -5.48
N ASN A 27 -17.18 12.65 -5.46
CA ASN A 27 -16.24 11.58 -5.14
C ASN A 27 -15.21 11.31 -6.24
N TYR A 28 -15.41 11.86 -7.44
CA TYR A 28 -14.45 11.82 -8.53
C TYR A 28 -13.92 13.22 -8.82
N ALA A 29 -12.96 13.66 -8.03
CA ALA A 29 -12.32 14.96 -8.21
C ALA A 29 -11.25 14.88 -9.30
N THR A 30 -11.63 15.08 -10.56
CA THR A 30 -10.70 15.12 -11.69
C THR A 30 -9.64 16.21 -11.56
N GLU A 31 -9.89 17.24 -10.76
CA GLU A 31 -8.96 18.36 -10.52
C GLU A 31 -7.95 18.08 -9.41
N ALA A 32 -8.17 17.03 -8.59
CA ALA A 32 -7.26 16.64 -7.52
C ALA A 32 -6.32 15.49 -7.92
N LEU A 33 -6.01 15.36 -9.20
CA LEU A 33 -5.06 14.36 -9.70
C LEU A 33 -3.65 14.67 -9.22
N VAL A 34 -3.00 13.66 -8.66
CA VAL A 34 -1.61 13.73 -8.22
C VAL A 34 -0.83 12.60 -8.89
N THR A 35 0.32 12.94 -9.44
CA THR A 35 1.26 11.99 -10.03
C THR A 35 2.55 11.99 -9.22
N ALA A 36 3.00 10.80 -8.83
CA ALA A 36 4.34 10.59 -8.29
C ALA A 36 5.11 9.66 -9.23
N THR A 37 6.38 9.99 -9.46
CA THR A 37 7.30 9.21 -10.30
C THR A 37 8.55 8.83 -9.51
N CYS A 38 9.18 7.72 -9.87
CA CYS A 38 10.49 7.35 -9.35
C CYS A 38 11.36 6.72 -10.44
N GLU A 39 12.67 6.85 -10.27
CA GLU A 39 13.67 6.14 -11.06
C GLU A 39 14.58 5.37 -10.10
N ILE A 40 14.73 4.07 -10.34
CA ILE A 40 15.51 3.17 -9.50
C ILE A 40 16.62 2.57 -10.37
N ASP A 41 17.87 2.82 -10.01
CA ASP A 41 19.01 2.17 -10.65
C ASP A 41 18.92 0.65 -10.44
N LEU A 42 19.05 -0.13 -11.50
CA LEU A 42 18.91 -1.59 -11.44
C LEU A 42 19.92 -2.24 -10.48
N ARG A 43 21.04 -1.59 -10.17
CA ARG A 43 22.01 -2.06 -9.17
C ARG A 43 21.44 -2.21 -7.76
N PHE A 44 20.34 -1.49 -7.44
CA PHE A 44 19.61 -1.65 -6.18
C PHE A 44 18.71 -2.90 -6.14
N LEU A 45 18.44 -3.53 -7.29
CA LEU A 45 17.69 -4.78 -7.35
C LEU A 45 18.60 -5.99 -7.11
N SER A 46 19.76 -6.02 -7.75
CA SER A 46 20.81 -7.02 -7.54
C SER A 46 22.20 -6.47 -7.93
N ARG A 47 23.25 -7.00 -7.29
CA ARG A 47 24.64 -6.74 -7.71
C ARG A 47 24.99 -7.40 -9.04
N ASN A 48 24.31 -8.49 -9.40
CA ASN A 48 24.42 -9.15 -10.68
C ASN A 48 23.54 -8.44 -11.70
N LYS A 49 24.14 -7.90 -12.77
CA LYS A 49 23.44 -7.14 -13.80
C LYS A 49 22.33 -7.94 -14.50
N SER A 50 22.59 -9.20 -14.84
CA SER A 50 21.61 -10.07 -15.51
C SER A 50 20.42 -10.35 -14.60
N GLU A 51 20.67 -10.64 -13.33
CA GLU A 51 19.64 -10.86 -12.32
C GLU A 51 18.83 -9.58 -12.06
N ALA A 52 19.48 -8.42 -11.99
CA ALA A 52 18.80 -7.13 -11.82
C ALA A 52 17.82 -6.84 -12.96
N ILE A 53 18.21 -7.11 -14.20
CA ILE A 53 17.35 -6.96 -15.37
C ILE A 53 16.18 -7.96 -15.33
N ASP A 54 16.42 -9.20 -14.95
CA ASP A 54 15.37 -10.22 -14.82
C ASP A 54 14.35 -9.83 -13.75
N ILE A 55 14.81 -9.39 -12.58
CA ILE A 55 13.94 -8.86 -11.51
C ILE A 55 13.13 -7.68 -12.02
N ALA A 56 13.74 -6.72 -12.71
CA ALA A 56 13.04 -5.56 -13.25
C ALA A 56 11.95 -5.96 -14.25
N LYS A 57 12.24 -6.88 -15.18
CA LYS A 57 11.25 -7.42 -16.12
C LYS A 57 10.08 -8.10 -15.42
N LYS A 58 10.36 -8.87 -14.37
CA LYS A 58 9.32 -9.51 -13.55
C LYS A 58 8.46 -8.49 -12.80
N ILE A 59 9.06 -7.40 -12.29
CA ILE A 59 8.32 -6.28 -11.66
C ILE A 59 7.37 -5.64 -12.67
N VAL A 60 7.86 -5.31 -13.87
CA VAL A 60 7.02 -4.73 -14.94
C VAL A 60 5.87 -5.65 -15.31
N LEU A 61 6.13 -6.94 -15.46
CA LEU A 61 5.08 -7.92 -15.74
C LEU A 61 4.07 -8.04 -14.59
N ALA A 62 4.55 -8.17 -13.35
CA ALA A 62 3.69 -8.30 -12.18
C ALA A 62 2.81 -7.06 -11.96
N SER A 63 3.29 -5.86 -12.28
CA SER A 63 2.52 -4.62 -12.14
C SER A 63 1.26 -4.57 -13.00
N GLN A 64 1.23 -5.28 -14.12
CA GLN A 64 0.05 -5.36 -14.99
C GLN A 64 -1.11 -6.13 -14.34
N PHE A 65 -0.82 -7.01 -13.39
CA PHE A 65 -1.81 -7.84 -12.71
C PHE A 65 -2.08 -7.40 -11.26
N ALA A 66 -1.14 -6.67 -10.65
CA ALA A 66 -1.26 -6.20 -9.27
C ALA A 66 -2.13 -4.93 -9.21
N LYS A 67 -3.30 -5.06 -8.60
CA LYS A 67 -4.25 -3.95 -8.38
C LYS A 67 -4.32 -3.70 -6.87
N GLN A 68 -3.36 -2.94 -6.34
CA GLN A 68 -3.24 -2.67 -4.91
C GLN A 68 -3.50 -1.21 -4.59
N ASP A 69 -4.09 -0.95 -3.40
CA ASP A 69 -4.35 0.38 -2.84
C ASP A 69 -3.29 0.73 -1.79
N PRO A 70 -2.09 1.15 -2.19
CA PRO A 70 -0.94 1.25 -1.29
C PRO A 70 -0.91 2.52 -0.43
N TYR A 71 -1.87 3.46 -0.60
CA TYR A 71 -1.88 4.80 0.03
C TYR A 71 -2.74 4.90 1.31
N ARG A 72 -3.56 3.89 1.62
CA ARG A 72 -4.59 3.91 2.67
C ARG A 72 -4.05 4.25 4.07
N ALA A 73 -2.89 3.72 4.43
CA ALA A 73 -2.33 3.90 5.77
C ALA A 73 -2.08 5.38 6.13
N VAL A 74 -1.53 6.15 5.19
CA VAL A 74 -1.23 7.59 5.41
C VAL A 74 -2.52 8.40 5.41
N VAL A 75 -3.49 8.06 4.58
CA VAL A 75 -4.83 8.68 4.57
C VAL A 75 -5.50 8.53 5.93
N LEU A 76 -5.48 7.33 6.51
CA LEU A 76 -6.03 7.05 7.84
C LEU A 76 -5.27 7.79 8.94
N ALA A 77 -3.93 7.77 8.90
CA ALA A 77 -3.09 8.41 9.91
C ALA A 77 -3.26 9.94 9.94
N THR A 78 -3.66 10.54 8.83
CA THR A 78 -3.91 11.99 8.71
C THR A 78 -5.38 12.36 8.86
N GLY A 79 -6.24 11.44 9.31
CA GLY A 79 -7.66 11.69 9.59
C GLY A 79 -8.51 11.98 8.37
N ASN A 80 -8.03 11.70 7.17
CA ASN A 80 -8.77 11.86 5.93
C ASN A 80 -9.75 10.69 5.70
N ASP A 81 -10.84 10.94 4.96
CA ASP A 81 -11.83 9.91 4.64
C ASP A 81 -11.30 8.97 3.55
N TRP A 82 -10.72 7.86 3.99
CA TRP A 82 -10.19 6.83 3.10
C TRP A 82 -11.24 6.24 2.15
N ARG A 83 -12.53 6.22 2.53
CA ARG A 83 -13.62 5.66 1.69
C ARG A 83 -13.85 6.52 0.46
N ALA A 84 -13.88 7.85 0.64
CA ALA A 84 -14.02 8.80 -0.46
C ALA A 84 -12.82 8.72 -1.42
N ILE A 85 -11.61 8.59 -0.88
CA ILE A 85 -10.40 8.46 -1.69
C ILE A 85 -10.36 7.14 -2.44
N GLU A 86 -10.72 6.02 -1.81
CA GLU A 86 -10.84 4.73 -2.50
C GLU A 86 -11.88 4.77 -3.61
N ALA A 87 -13.08 5.31 -3.35
CA ALA A 87 -14.11 5.44 -4.37
C ALA A 87 -13.60 6.23 -5.59
N GLY A 88 -12.92 7.36 -5.35
CA GLY A 88 -12.28 8.15 -6.41
C GLY A 88 -11.19 7.39 -7.17
N ALA A 89 -10.33 6.67 -6.46
CA ALA A 89 -9.26 5.87 -7.05
C ALA A 89 -9.79 4.71 -7.91
N HIS A 90 -10.83 3.99 -7.44
CA HIS A 90 -11.48 2.94 -8.22
C HIS A 90 -12.21 3.50 -9.45
N ALA A 91 -12.87 4.63 -9.33
CA ALA A 91 -13.48 5.32 -10.45
C ALA A 91 -12.43 5.72 -11.50
N TYR A 92 -11.30 6.26 -11.05
CA TYR A 92 -10.18 6.60 -11.92
C TYR A 92 -9.54 5.37 -12.58
N ALA A 93 -9.38 4.27 -11.83
CA ALA A 93 -8.87 3.01 -12.38
C ALA A 93 -9.77 2.44 -13.49
N SER A 94 -11.08 2.73 -13.45
CA SER A 94 -12.07 2.26 -14.43
C SER A 94 -12.40 3.27 -15.53
N ARG A 95 -11.72 4.44 -15.60
CA ARG A 95 -12.05 5.56 -16.50
C ARG A 95 -12.08 5.22 -17.99
N ASN A 96 -11.34 4.19 -18.39
CA ASN A 96 -11.24 3.75 -19.79
C ASN A 96 -12.13 2.55 -20.12
N GLY A 97 -13.17 2.28 -19.32
CA GLY A 97 -14.09 1.16 -19.54
C GLY A 97 -13.60 -0.19 -19.05
N SER A 98 -12.35 -0.31 -18.60
CA SER A 98 -11.77 -1.49 -17.97
C SER A 98 -11.00 -1.11 -16.71
N TYR A 99 -11.01 -1.98 -15.71
CA TYR A 99 -10.30 -1.72 -14.46
C TYR A 99 -8.79 -1.93 -14.66
N GLN A 100 -8.01 -0.86 -14.48
CA GLN A 100 -6.57 -0.83 -14.65
C GLN A 100 -5.86 -0.57 -13.30
N GLY A 101 -4.58 -0.94 -13.21
CA GLY A 101 -3.74 -0.54 -12.07
C GLY A 101 -3.52 0.99 -12.07
N LEU A 102 -3.35 1.54 -10.87
CA LEU A 102 -3.01 2.96 -10.70
C LEU A 102 -1.52 3.23 -10.93
N THR A 103 -0.70 2.19 -10.88
CA THR A 103 0.75 2.25 -11.08
C THR A 103 1.17 1.65 -12.41
N THR A 104 2.18 2.26 -13.03
CA THR A 104 2.86 1.72 -14.21
C THR A 104 4.35 1.61 -13.93
N TRP A 105 4.97 0.53 -14.45
CA TRP A 105 6.40 0.31 -14.35
C TRP A 105 6.98 0.02 -15.73
N SER A 106 8.16 0.59 -16.01
CA SER A 106 8.88 0.42 -17.27
C SER A 106 10.39 0.40 -17.03
N ILE A 107 11.14 -0.14 -18.01
CA ILE A 107 12.60 -0.16 -17.96
C ILE A 107 13.14 0.80 -19.00
N LYS A 108 13.98 1.74 -18.59
CA LYS A 108 14.81 2.56 -19.48
C LYS A 108 16.15 1.84 -19.71
N GLU A 109 16.30 1.20 -20.86
CA GLU A 109 17.50 0.39 -21.15
C GLU A 109 18.76 1.23 -21.22
N VAL A 110 18.68 2.44 -21.76
CA VAL A 110 19.83 3.35 -21.92
C VAL A 110 20.44 3.72 -20.58
N THR A 111 19.62 4.06 -19.59
CA THR A 111 20.06 4.48 -18.24
C THR A 111 20.14 3.32 -17.26
N GLN A 112 19.72 2.11 -17.65
CA GLN A 112 19.63 0.95 -16.77
C GLN A 112 18.83 1.25 -15.51
N THR A 113 17.66 1.90 -15.67
CA THR A 113 16.75 2.29 -14.58
C THR A 113 15.40 1.64 -14.72
N LEU A 114 14.80 1.27 -13.59
CA LEU A 114 13.40 0.91 -13.46
C LEU A 114 12.63 2.18 -13.11
N CYS A 115 11.68 2.56 -13.95
CA CYS A 115 10.84 3.75 -13.77
C CYS A 115 9.47 3.34 -13.30
N GLY A 116 8.98 3.98 -12.25
CA GLY A 116 7.65 3.81 -11.70
C GLY A 116 6.86 5.11 -11.72
N GLU A 117 5.57 5.00 -11.96
CA GLU A 117 4.63 6.11 -11.90
C GLU A 117 3.32 5.65 -11.25
N ILE A 118 2.73 6.49 -10.43
CA ILE A 118 1.36 6.37 -9.92
C ILE A 118 0.61 7.66 -10.19
N THR A 119 -0.62 7.56 -10.69
CA THR A 119 -1.55 8.69 -10.82
C THR A 119 -2.90 8.32 -10.23
N LEU A 120 -3.39 9.14 -9.30
CA LEU A 120 -4.70 8.94 -8.68
C LEU A 120 -5.29 10.25 -8.18
N PRO A 121 -6.63 10.34 -8.04
CA PRO A 121 -7.28 11.48 -7.42
C PRO A 121 -7.12 11.42 -5.90
N LEU A 122 -6.59 12.50 -5.31
CA LEU A 122 -6.38 12.65 -3.87
C LEU A 122 -7.01 13.95 -3.37
N PRO A 123 -8.34 14.01 -3.19
CA PRO A 123 -9.01 15.15 -2.55
C PRO A 123 -8.73 15.13 -1.04
N ILE A 124 -7.55 15.62 -0.66
CA ILE A 124 -7.01 15.58 0.70
C ILE A 124 -7.29 16.90 1.41
N ALA A 125 -7.66 16.83 2.69
CA ALA A 125 -7.77 17.95 3.59
C ALA A 125 -6.67 17.92 4.67
N THR A 126 -6.25 19.12 5.12
CA THR A 126 -5.34 19.28 6.25
C THR A 126 -5.99 20.04 7.41
N LYS A 127 -7.24 20.43 7.25
CA LYS A 127 -8.05 21.14 8.28
C LYS A 127 -9.49 20.69 8.19
N GLY A 128 -10.19 20.75 9.32
CA GLY A 128 -11.62 20.43 9.41
C GLY A 128 -11.92 18.96 9.69
N GLY A 129 -13.17 18.61 9.85
CA GLY A 129 -13.63 17.28 10.19
C GLY A 129 -13.05 16.78 11.53
N SER A 130 -12.52 15.58 11.56
CA SER A 130 -11.85 14.99 12.72
C SER A 130 -10.38 15.40 12.89
N ILE A 131 -9.83 16.16 11.92
CA ILE A 131 -8.46 16.70 11.98
C ILE A 131 -8.43 17.77 13.06
N GLY A 132 -7.55 17.64 14.07
CA GLY A 132 -7.49 18.52 15.24
C GLY A 132 -8.36 18.08 16.43
N LEU A 133 -9.17 17.03 16.29
CA LEU A 133 -9.91 16.40 17.40
C LEU A 133 -9.25 15.09 17.87
N ASN A 134 -8.45 14.47 17.03
CA ASN A 134 -7.79 13.22 17.33
C ASN A 134 -6.29 13.45 17.59
N PRO A 135 -5.79 13.23 18.82
CA PRO A 135 -4.38 13.45 19.16
C PRO A 135 -3.40 12.63 18.27
N THR A 136 -3.80 11.45 17.81
CA THR A 136 -2.97 10.64 16.91
C THR A 136 -2.78 11.30 15.54
N VAL A 137 -3.81 11.99 15.05
CA VAL A 137 -3.74 12.77 13.81
C VAL A 137 -2.82 13.96 13.97
N GLU A 138 -2.87 14.67 15.10
CA GLU A 138 -1.97 15.79 15.40
C GLU A 138 -0.50 15.34 15.39
N VAL A 139 -0.18 14.22 16.06
CA VAL A 139 1.17 13.65 16.03
C VAL A 139 1.61 13.31 14.60
N SER A 140 0.71 12.80 13.77
CA SER A 140 1.02 12.52 12.37
C SER A 140 1.34 13.78 11.57
N PHE A 141 0.58 14.86 11.78
CA PHE A 141 0.85 16.16 11.15
C PHE A 141 2.16 16.79 11.64
N ASP A 142 2.49 16.66 12.92
CA ASP A 142 3.76 17.14 13.48
C ASP A 142 4.95 16.38 12.89
N LEU A 143 4.88 15.06 12.77
CA LEU A 143 5.89 14.25 12.10
C LEU A 143 6.07 14.63 10.63
N LEU A 144 4.99 14.99 9.95
CA LEU A 144 4.99 15.44 8.56
C LEU A 144 5.33 16.94 8.41
N LYS A 145 5.60 17.66 9.52
CA LYS A 145 5.91 19.09 9.57
C LYS A 145 4.79 19.98 9.01
N GLN A 146 3.55 19.68 9.39
CA GLN A 146 2.35 20.47 9.05
C GLN A 146 2.24 20.78 7.54
N PRO A 147 2.18 19.77 6.66
CA PRO A 147 2.16 19.97 5.22
C PRO A 147 0.88 20.67 4.76
N THR A 148 0.96 21.37 3.64
CA THR A 148 -0.23 21.81 2.89
C THR A 148 -0.97 20.60 2.30
N ALA A 149 -2.23 20.78 1.88
CA ALA A 149 -2.99 19.71 1.26
C ALA A 149 -2.31 19.15 -0.01
N LYS A 150 -1.66 20.00 -0.81
CA LYS A 150 -0.89 19.57 -1.99
C LYS A 150 0.34 18.75 -1.61
N GLU A 151 1.09 19.20 -0.61
CA GLU A 151 2.26 18.45 -0.11
C GLU A 151 1.84 17.10 0.48
N LEU A 152 0.77 17.08 1.28
CA LEU A 152 0.25 15.84 1.84
C LEU A 152 -0.20 14.85 0.74
N ALA A 153 -0.90 15.35 -0.29
CA ALA A 153 -1.28 14.53 -1.43
C ALA A 153 -0.06 13.96 -2.19
N SER A 154 0.99 14.77 -2.37
CA SER A 154 2.26 14.33 -2.98
C SER A 154 2.97 13.28 -2.12
N ILE A 155 2.98 13.45 -0.78
CA ILE A 155 3.53 12.47 0.16
C ILE A 155 2.76 11.15 0.07
N ILE A 156 1.42 11.19 0.06
CA ILE A 156 0.57 10.00 -0.05
C ILE A 156 0.83 9.24 -1.36
N ALA A 157 0.88 9.95 -2.49
CA ALA A 157 1.17 9.32 -3.78
C ALA A 157 2.57 8.70 -3.82
N SER A 158 3.58 9.40 -3.28
CA SER A 158 4.96 8.89 -3.23
C SER A 158 5.09 7.64 -2.36
N ILE A 159 4.45 7.63 -1.18
CA ILE A 159 4.41 6.46 -0.31
C ILE A 159 3.66 5.32 -1.00
N GLY A 160 2.56 5.63 -1.68
CA GLY A 160 1.81 4.67 -2.48
C GLY A 160 2.68 3.97 -3.52
N LEU A 161 3.46 4.73 -4.28
CA LEU A 161 4.38 4.19 -5.27
C LEU A 161 5.49 3.33 -4.62
N ALA A 162 6.06 3.79 -3.50
CA ALA A 162 7.08 3.06 -2.77
C ALA A 162 6.56 1.72 -2.20
N GLN A 163 5.36 1.71 -1.64
CA GLN A 163 4.71 0.48 -1.14
C GLN A 163 4.37 -0.49 -2.27
N ASN A 164 3.89 0.00 -3.41
CA ASN A 164 3.65 -0.81 -4.59
C ASN A 164 4.96 -1.46 -5.07
N PHE A 165 6.05 -0.69 -5.17
CA PHE A 165 7.37 -1.23 -5.50
C PHE A 165 7.82 -2.32 -4.53
N ALA A 166 7.71 -2.08 -3.22
CA ALA A 166 8.11 -3.05 -2.20
C ALA A 166 7.33 -4.37 -2.33
N ALA A 167 6.01 -4.27 -2.57
CA ALA A 167 5.15 -5.44 -2.78
C ALA A 167 5.52 -6.21 -4.05
N LEU A 168 5.70 -5.52 -5.18
CA LEU A 168 6.10 -6.14 -6.45
C LEU A 168 7.48 -6.80 -6.34
N LYS A 169 8.45 -6.11 -5.72
CA LYS A 169 9.77 -6.68 -5.47
C LYS A 169 9.71 -7.95 -4.61
N ALA A 170 8.89 -7.95 -3.56
CA ALA A 170 8.68 -9.13 -2.72
C ALA A 170 8.03 -10.28 -3.50
N LEU A 171 7.02 -10.00 -4.32
CA LEU A 171 6.34 -11.01 -5.16
C LEU A 171 7.29 -11.72 -6.12
N VAL A 172 8.20 -10.98 -6.74
CA VAL A 172 9.11 -11.54 -7.77
C VAL A 172 10.43 -12.07 -7.20
N SER A 173 10.65 -11.96 -5.88
CA SER A 173 11.84 -12.46 -5.18
C SER A 173 11.49 -13.57 -4.18
N THR A 174 11.54 -13.29 -2.89
CA THR A 174 11.32 -14.26 -1.81
C THR A 174 9.84 -14.59 -1.57
N GLY A 175 8.93 -13.81 -2.14
CA GLY A 175 7.50 -13.87 -1.89
C GLY A 175 7.07 -13.10 -0.64
N ILE A 176 5.90 -12.47 -0.70
CA ILE A 176 5.34 -11.69 0.42
C ILE A 176 5.12 -12.58 1.64
N GLN A 177 4.65 -13.81 1.42
CA GLN A 177 4.32 -14.74 2.48
C GLN A 177 5.53 -15.10 3.35
N HIS A 178 6.72 -15.23 2.76
CA HIS A 178 7.94 -15.55 3.51
C HIS A 178 8.29 -14.47 4.55
N GLY A 179 8.18 -13.20 4.18
CA GLY A 179 8.39 -12.07 5.10
C GLY A 179 7.36 -12.04 6.24
N HIS A 180 6.08 -12.24 5.94
CA HIS A 180 5.00 -12.30 6.93
C HIS A 180 5.15 -13.50 7.87
N MET A 181 5.51 -14.68 7.37
CA MET A 181 5.75 -15.87 8.21
C MET A 181 6.89 -15.64 9.20
N LYS A 182 7.97 -14.98 8.80
CA LYS A 182 9.07 -14.64 9.71
C LYS A 182 8.65 -13.66 10.82
N LEU A 183 7.87 -12.64 10.48
CA LEU A 183 7.34 -11.69 11.45
C LEU A 183 6.35 -12.36 12.41
N GLN A 184 5.45 -13.21 11.89
CA GLN A 184 4.50 -13.97 12.69
C GLN A 184 5.24 -14.94 13.67
N ALA A 185 6.24 -15.66 13.17
CA ALA A 185 7.05 -16.54 14.03
C ALA A 185 7.74 -15.76 15.14
N LYS A 186 8.29 -14.56 14.85
CA LYS A 186 8.89 -13.70 15.87
C LYS A 186 7.88 -13.23 16.91
N SER A 187 6.69 -12.83 16.48
CA SER A 187 5.61 -12.43 17.41
C SER A 187 5.18 -13.60 18.30
N LEU A 188 5.05 -14.81 17.74
CA LEU A 188 4.71 -16.01 18.50
C LEU A 188 5.82 -16.37 19.50
N ALA A 189 7.09 -16.22 19.13
CA ALA A 189 8.22 -16.46 20.03
C ALA A 189 8.20 -15.50 21.24
N LEU A 190 7.96 -14.22 21.00
CA LEU A 190 7.83 -13.21 22.06
C LEU A 190 6.64 -13.49 22.97
N LEU A 191 5.48 -13.82 22.40
CA LEU A 191 4.26 -14.18 23.15
C LEU A 191 4.47 -15.45 24.00
N ALA A 192 5.23 -16.42 23.50
CA ALA A 192 5.58 -17.63 24.23
C ALA A 192 6.59 -17.38 25.39
N GLY A 193 7.13 -16.16 25.51
CA GLY A 193 8.09 -15.79 26.56
C GLY A 193 9.52 -16.22 26.27
N ALA A 194 9.91 -16.27 24.98
CA ALA A 194 11.30 -16.53 24.58
C ALA A 194 12.21 -15.36 24.93
N LYS A 195 13.39 -15.65 25.47
CA LYS A 195 14.47 -14.67 25.68
C LYS A 195 15.15 -14.35 24.36
N ASP A 196 15.84 -13.21 24.28
CA ASP A 196 16.51 -12.76 23.05
C ASP A 196 17.42 -13.82 22.42
N THR A 197 18.12 -14.60 23.25
CA THR A 197 19.00 -15.69 22.81
C THR A 197 18.23 -16.90 22.24
N GLU A 198 16.96 -17.09 22.61
CA GLU A 198 16.11 -18.21 22.22
C GLU A 198 15.30 -17.91 20.94
N ILE A 199 15.02 -16.60 20.67
CA ILE A 199 14.14 -16.15 19.57
C ILE A 199 14.60 -16.69 18.23
N ALA A 200 15.88 -16.57 17.90
CA ALA A 200 16.41 -16.94 16.58
C ALA A 200 16.20 -18.44 16.31
N LEU A 201 16.44 -19.30 17.31
CA LEU A 201 16.32 -20.74 17.17
C LEU A 201 14.83 -21.14 17.07
N LEU A 202 13.97 -20.57 17.92
CA LEU A 202 12.54 -20.86 17.92
C LEU A 202 11.87 -20.42 16.61
N VAL A 203 12.21 -19.22 16.08
CA VAL A 203 11.73 -18.71 14.80
C VAL A 203 12.16 -19.64 13.66
N SER A 204 13.41 -20.12 13.66
CA SER A 204 13.90 -21.01 12.59
C SER A 204 13.14 -22.35 12.58
N GLN A 205 12.80 -22.88 13.75
CA GLN A 205 12.02 -24.13 13.86
C GLN A 205 10.57 -23.94 13.43
N LEU A 206 9.89 -22.86 13.85
CA LEU A 206 8.52 -22.56 13.40
C LEU A 206 8.44 -22.42 11.87
N ILE A 207 9.44 -21.79 11.24
CA ILE A 207 9.51 -21.62 9.80
C ILE A 207 9.74 -22.96 9.10
N SER A 208 10.65 -23.80 9.60
CA SER A 208 10.95 -25.11 9.01
C SER A 208 9.77 -26.06 9.07
N GLU A 209 9.02 -26.06 10.18
CA GLU A 209 7.83 -26.89 10.38
C GLU A 209 6.58 -26.33 9.65
N LYS A 210 6.61 -25.07 9.20
CA LYS A 210 5.46 -24.34 8.61
C LYS A 210 4.21 -24.37 9.50
N HIS A 211 4.40 -24.46 10.81
CA HIS A 211 3.32 -24.53 11.80
C HIS A 211 3.38 -23.33 12.76
N PHE A 212 2.54 -22.34 12.52
CA PHE A 212 2.53 -21.06 13.21
C PHE A 212 1.37 -21.02 14.22
N SER A 213 1.55 -21.61 15.40
CA SER A 213 0.59 -21.52 16.49
C SER A 213 1.30 -21.20 17.81
N PHE A 214 0.60 -20.54 18.73
CA PHE A 214 1.12 -20.22 20.06
C PHE A 214 1.50 -21.49 20.84
N LYS A 215 0.64 -22.51 20.80
CA LYS A 215 0.89 -23.81 21.45
C LYS A 215 2.19 -24.44 20.95
N ARG A 216 2.39 -24.44 19.60
CA ARG A 216 3.61 -25.00 19.03
C ARG A 216 4.86 -24.21 19.41
N ALA A 217 4.75 -22.88 19.47
CA ALA A 217 5.86 -22.03 19.94
C ALA A 217 6.26 -22.35 21.38
N GLN A 218 5.30 -22.60 22.28
CA GLN A 218 5.56 -23.03 23.67
C GLN A 218 6.24 -24.39 23.73
N GLU A 219 5.75 -25.39 23.01
CA GLU A 219 6.35 -26.73 22.94
C GLU A 219 7.81 -26.68 22.47
N ILE A 220 8.08 -25.91 21.43
CA ILE A 220 9.43 -25.73 20.90
C ILE A 220 10.34 -25.04 21.94
N LEU A 221 9.82 -24.00 22.62
CA LEU A 221 10.57 -23.27 23.62
C LEU A 221 10.95 -24.16 24.83
N GLU A 222 10.02 -24.99 25.29
CA GLU A 222 10.29 -25.99 26.34
C GLU A 222 11.39 -26.96 25.90
N ASN A 223 11.34 -27.46 24.67
CA ASN A 223 12.35 -28.37 24.14
C ASN A 223 13.75 -27.69 24.00
N ILE A 224 13.80 -26.40 23.65
CA ILE A 224 15.04 -25.63 23.60
C ILE A 224 15.65 -25.54 25.03
N ARG A 225 14.83 -25.25 26.04
CA ARG A 225 15.26 -25.09 27.45
C ARG A 225 15.69 -26.39 28.11
N GLN A 226 15.10 -27.51 27.67
CA GLN A 226 15.50 -28.84 28.19
C GLN A 226 16.85 -29.33 27.63
N LYS A 227 17.26 -28.76 26.47
CA LYS A 227 18.52 -29.13 25.80
C LYS A 227 19.68 -28.16 26.08
N SER A 228 19.41 -27.07 26.80
CA SER A 228 20.38 -26.07 27.24
C SER A 228 20.77 -26.29 28.67
#